data_2d51358d3c82fb9339cb96a697722deb
#
_entry.id   2d51358d3c82fb9339cb96a697722deb
#
_cell.length_a   1.000
_cell.length_b   1.000
_cell.length_c   1.000
_cell.angle_alpha   90.00
_cell.angle_beta   90.00
_cell.angle_gamma   90.00
#
_symmetry.space_group_name_H-M   'P 1'
#
loop_
_entity.id
_entity.type
_entity.pdbx_description
1 polymer ?
#
loop_
_entity_poly.entity_id
_entity_poly.type
_entity_poly.pdbx_seq_one_letter_code
_entity_poly.pdbx_strand_id
1 'polypeptide(L)'
;ESAAGRPSDSTGTAGSYPYTRGVQPTMYRGRLWTMRQYAGFSTAKESNARYRYLLEQGQTGLSVAFDLPTQMGYDSDAPEAEGEVGRVGVAIDSLADMEQLFDGIPLDKVSTSMTINSTAPILLALYVAVAERQGVSRAALSGTTQNDLLKEYIARGTYIFPPAPSLRLITDVVEWSSAELPKWNTISISGYHMREAGATAAQELAFTFANAIAYVEAAVARGMQVDAIAPRLSFFFAAWTDILEETAKFRAARRIWARLMKERFGATNEKSLLCRFHVQTAGSALTAQSIDNNVVRAAYQALAAVLGGAQSLHVNGKDEALALPTEESARLALRTQQVLAHEAGVAGTVDPLGGSWAIEALTDTIESEVLALIAETDRLGGAVAAISAGFPQRAIQDAAFAYQRDVEGGERVIVGVNQFVDEAVTTPPIARIDPAREREQVASLKSFRASRDTAAVAERLDAIKVAARGSENLMPHLISGVKAGLTVGEISGALREIWGEYRESLVL
;
A
#
# COMPACT_ATOMS: atom_id res chain seq x y z
N GLU A 1 -29.20 0.40 26.75
CA GLU A 1 -28.13 1.35 27.07
C GLU A 1 -27.87 1.32 28.56
N SER A 2 -27.04 0.36 29.00
CA SER A 2 -26.56 0.29 30.37
C SER A 2 -25.53 1.40 30.57
N ALA A 3 -25.55 2.05 31.73
CA ALA A 3 -24.60 3.06 32.20
C ALA A 3 -23.18 2.48 32.34
N ALA A 4 -22.59 2.03 31.23
CA ALA A 4 -21.17 1.76 31.13
C ALA A 4 -20.47 3.12 31.08
N GLY A 5 -19.57 3.36 31.99
CA GLY A 5 -19.02 4.61 32.43
C GLY A 5 -18.66 5.64 31.35
N ARG A 6 -18.57 6.90 31.77
CA ARG A 6 -18.04 7.99 30.94
C ARG A 6 -16.79 7.52 30.20
N PRO A 7 -16.63 7.86 28.90
CA PRO A 7 -15.37 7.64 28.22
C PRO A 7 -14.23 8.17 29.06
N SER A 8 -13.23 7.36 29.33
CA SER A 8 -12.10 7.79 30.15
C SER A 8 -11.46 9.04 29.50
N ASP A 9 -11.02 10.00 30.30
CA ASP A 9 -10.20 11.16 29.84
C ASP A 9 -8.88 10.74 29.17
N SER A 10 -8.71 9.44 28.91
CA SER A 10 -7.53 8.79 28.31
C SER A 10 -7.32 9.08 26.82
N THR A 11 -8.26 9.72 26.14
CA THR A 11 -8.15 10.00 24.68
C THR A 11 -7.24 11.20 24.37
N GLY A 12 -6.88 12.01 25.35
CA GLY A 12 -5.98 13.16 25.17
C GLY A 12 -6.50 14.22 24.20
N THR A 13 -5.63 15.12 23.78
CA THR A 13 -5.88 16.09 22.71
C THR A 13 -5.23 15.62 21.40
N ALA A 14 -5.74 16.08 20.25
CA ALA A 14 -5.11 15.80 18.97
C ALA A 14 -3.65 16.31 18.94
N GLY A 15 -2.76 15.54 18.35
CA GLY A 15 -1.32 15.83 18.31
C GLY A 15 -0.56 15.49 19.59
N SER A 16 -1.23 14.87 20.57
CA SER A 16 -0.62 14.43 21.83
C SER A 16 -0.78 12.93 22.04
N TYR A 17 0.22 12.30 22.68
CA TYR A 17 0.17 10.89 23.04
C TYR A 17 -1.12 10.56 23.80
N PRO A 18 -1.83 9.47 23.50
CA PRO A 18 -1.50 8.41 22.53
C PRO A 18 -2.04 8.62 21.10
N TYR A 19 -2.28 9.86 20.69
CA TYR A 19 -2.68 10.27 19.34
C TYR A 19 -4.07 9.75 18.89
N THR A 20 -4.92 9.29 19.77
CA THR A 20 -6.24 8.75 19.43
C THR A 20 -7.04 9.71 18.55
N ARG A 21 -7.00 11.01 18.85
CA ARG A 21 -7.77 12.06 18.17
C ARG A 21 -7.09 12.65 16.92
N GLY A 22 -5.86 12.25 16.63
CA GLY A 22 -5.12 12.71 15.44
C GLY A 22 -3.64 12.87 15.69
N VAL A 23 -2.85 12.76 14.62
CA VAL A 23 -1.37 12.86 14.65
C VAL A 23 -0.86 14.29 14.74
N GLN A 24 -1.71 15.30 14.51
CA GLN A 24 -1.38 16.72 14.58
C GLN A 24 -2.47 17.52 15.29
N PRO A 25 -2.14 18.61 15.99
CA PRO A 25 -3.13 19.42 16.73
C PRO A 25 -4.25 20.01 15.85
N THR A 26 -3.91 20.39 14.62
CA THR A 26 -4.85 21.03 13.68
C THR A 26 -5.46 20.09 12.66
N MET A 27 -4.84 18.92 12.44
CA MET A 27 -5.24 17.96 11.39
C MET A 27 -5.54 18.66 10.07
N TYR A 28 -6.72 18.45 9.47
CA TYR A 28 -7.09 19.01 8.17
C TYR A 28 -7.30 20.53 8.17
N ARG A 29 -7.52 21.15 9.32
CA ARG A 29 -7.53 22.62 9.45
C ARG A 29 -6.18 23.25 9.10
N GLY A 30 -5.08 22.53 9.33
CA GLY A 30 -3.74 22.96 8.97
C GLY A 30 -3.34 22.53 7.56
N ARG A 31 -3.68 21.28 7.20
CA ARG A 31 -3.39 20.72 5.88
C ARG A 31 -4.35 19.58 5.58
N LEU A 32 -5.03 19.63 4.45
CA LEU A 32 -5.85 18.54 3.94
C LEU A 32 -5.00 17.27 3.69
N TRP A 33 -5.67 16.13 3.63
CA TRP A 33 -5.05 14.89 3.20
C TRP A 33 -4.53 14.99 1.76
N THR A 34 -3.52 14.22 1.44
CA THR A 34 -3.05 14.12 0.06
C THR A 34 -4.07 13.32 -0.76
N MET A 35 -4.64 13.95 -1.77
CA MET A 35 -5.54 13.29 -2.71
C MET A 35 -4.70 12.52 -3.72
N ARG A 36 -4.87 11.20 -3.74
CA ARG A 36 -4.18 10.29 -4.65
C ARG A 36 -5.21 9.44 -5.36
N GLN A 37 -5.00 9.23 -6.65
CA GLN A 37 -5.68 8.18 -7.39
C GLN A 37 -4.63 7.16 -7.78
N TYR A 38 -4.85 5.91 -7.38
CA TYR A 38 -4.04 4.77 -7.76
C TYR A 38 -4.24 4.55 -9.25
N ALA A 39 -3.18 4.70 -10.02
CA ALA A 39 -3.25 4.66 -11.47
C ALA A 39 -1.98 4.03 -12.05
N GLY A 40 -2.16 3.30 -13.12
CA GLY A 40 -1.14 2.67 -13.92
C GLY A 40 -1.82 1.64 -14.82
N PHE A 41 -1.50 1.66 -16.09
CA PHE A 41 -2.03 0.71 -17.06
C PHE A 41 -1.19 0.76 -18.32
N SER A 42 -1.17 -0.33 -19.06
CA SER A 42 -0.55 -0.39 -20.37
C SER A 42 0.93 0.00 -20.35
N THR A 43 1.34 0.92 -21.21
CA THR A 43 2.71 1.40 -21.36
C THR A 43 3.04 2.57 -20.42
N ALA A 44 4.33 2.79 -20.18
CA ALA A 44 4.81 3.95 -19.41
C ALA A 44 4.34 5.27 -20.01
N LYS A 45 4.27 5.38 -21.33
CA LYS A 45 3.79 6.58 -22.05
C LYS A 45 2.31 6.89 -21.76
N GLU A 46 1.45 5.89 -21.80
CA GLU A 46 0.01 6.06 -21.55
C GLU A 46 -0.25 6.38 -20.08
N SER A 47 0.47 5.72 -19.17
CA SER A 47 0.43 6.01 -17.74
C SER A 47 0.94 7.42 -17.42
N ASN A 48 2.01 7.89 -18.07
CA ASN A 48 2.49 9.27 -17.95
C ASN A 48 1.41 10.28 -18.35
N ALA A 49 0.75 10.07 -19.49
CA ALA A 49 -0.33 10.95 -19.94
C ALA A 49 -1.48 11.01 -18.90
N ARG A 50 -1.86 9.87 -18.30
CA ARG A 50 -2.86 9.80 -17.24
C ARG A 50 -2.41 10.55 -15.98
N TYR A 51 -1.15 10.41 -15.55
CA TYR A 51 -0.62 11.13 -14.37
C TYR A 51 -0.65 12.63 -14.58
N ARG A 52 -0.21 13.11 -15.73
CA ARG A 52 -0.24 14.54 -16.06
C ARG A 52 -1.69 15.07 -16.05
N TYR A 53 -2.62 14.34 -16.67
CA TYR A 53 -4.04 14.67 -16.63
C TYR A 53 -4.58 14.78 -15.19
N LEU A 54 -4.32 13.78 -14.34
CA LEU A 54 -4.81 13.80 -12.96
C LEU A 54 -4.19 14.92 -12.13
N LEU A 55 -2.91 15.26 -12.34
CA LEU A 55 -2.27 16.42 -11.70
C LEU A 55 -2.95 17.72 -12.14
N GLU A 56 -3.27 17.88 -13.43
CA GLU A 56 -4.02 19.02 -13.96
C GLU A 56 -5.44 19.11 -13.37
N GLN A 57 -6.05 17.97 -13.02
CA GLN A 57 -7.38 17.93 -12.37
C GLN A 57 -7.31 18.20 -10.84
N GLY A 58 -6.13 18.49 -10.30
CA GLY A 58 -5.95 18.85 -8.89
C GLY A 58 -5.55 17.70 -7.96
N GLN A 59 -5.09 16.56 -8.50
CA GLN A 59 -4.43 15.54 -7.70
C GLN A 59 -3.14 16.09 -7.10
N THR A 60 -2.87 15.79 -5.82
CA THR A 60 -1.77 16.40 -5.07
C THR A 60 -0.56 15.49 -4.83
N GLY A 61 -0.62 14.26 -5.34
CA GLY A 61 0.48 13.30 -5.31
C GLY A 61 0.19 12.12 -6.21
N LEU A 62 1.22 11.43 -6.69
CA LEU A 62 1.08 10.27 -7.56
C LEU A 62 1.00 8.96 -6.76
N SER A 63 0.28 7.99 -7.30
CA SER A 63 0.25 6.60 -6.82
C SER A 63 0.35 5.66 -8.01
N VAL A 64 1.46 4.93 -8.10
CA VAL A 64 1.82 4.10 -9.26
C VAL A 64 1.37 2.67 -9.03
N ALA A 65 0.55 2.16 -9.96
CA ALA A 65 0.20 0.75 -10.10
C ALA A 65 1.13 0.09 -11.13
N PHE A 66 1.83 -0.96 -10.75
CA PHE A 66 2.66 -1.76 -11.65
C PHE A 66 1.92 -3.03 -12.06
N ASP A 67 2.18 -3.53 -13.27
CA ASP A 67 1.60 -4.76 -13.75
C ASP A 67 2.14 -6.00 -13.02
N LEU A 68 1.49 -7.13 -13.24
CA LEU A 68 1.85 -8.37 -12.55
C LEU A 68 3.27 -8.86 -12.90
N PRO A 69 3.74 -8.84 -14.16
CA PRO A 69 5.12 -9.19 -14.48
C PRO A 69 6.14 -8.35 -13.73
N THR A 70 5.98 -7.02 -13.71
CA THR A 70 6.86 -6.11 -12.94
C THR A 70 6.85 -6.46 -11.45
N GLN A 71 5.69 -6.77 -10.87
CA GLN A 71 5.57 -7.14 -9.45
C GLN A 71 6.24 -8.48 -9.14
N MET A 72 6.14 -9.45 -10.07
CA MET A 72 6.72 -10.78 -9.94
C MET A 72 8.18 -10.84 -10.41
N GLY A 73 8.75 -9.74 -10.89
CA GLY A 73 10.14 -9.68 -11.33
C GLY A 73 10.42 -10.48 -12.60
N TYR A 74 9.49 -10.36 -13.56
CA TYR A 74 9.66 -10.83 -14.93
C TYR A 74 9.71 -9.65 -15.87
N ASP A 75 10.55 -9.75 -16.90
CA ASP A 75 10.52 -8.81 -18.01
C ASP A 75 9.36 -9.14 -18.95
N SER A 76 8.88 -8.15 -19.69
CA SER A 76 7.69 -8.27 -20.55
C SER A 76 7.80 -9.31 -21.66
N ASP A 77 9.00 -9.80 -21.99
CA ASP A 77 9.23 -10.86 -22.98
C ASP A 77 9.41 -12.25 -22.36
N ALA A 78 9.26 -12.37 -21.04
CA ALA A 78 9.29 -13.67 -20.37
C ALA A 78 8.01 -14.48 -20.66
N PRO A 79 8.08 -15.81 -20.78
CA PRO A 79 6.89 -16.65 -20.99
C PRO A 79 5.81 -16.46 -19.93
N GLU A 80 6.22 -16.22 -18.67
CA GLU A 80 5.34 -16.00 -17.53
C GLU A 80 4.58 -14.66 -17.59
N ALA A 81 5.04 -13.73 -18.45
CA ALA A 81 4.45 -12.40 -18.61
C ALA A 81 3.35 -12.37 -19.70
N GLU A 82 3.24 -13.41 -20.54
CA GLU A 82 2.33 -13.43 -21.68
C GLU A 82 0.87 -13.18 -21.25
N GLY A 83 0.26 -12.17 -21.86
CA GLY A 83 -1.13 -11.78 -21.60
C GLY A 83 -1.36 -10.96 -20.33
N GLU A 84 -0.32 -10.68 -19.51
CA GLU A 84 -0.41 -9.89 -18.28
C GLU A 84 0.31 -8.53 -18.37
N VAL A 85 1.10 -8.31 -19.45
CA VAL A 85 1.87 -7.07 -19.63
C VAL A 85 0.94 -5.85 -19.74
N GLY A 86 1.09 -4.90 -18.84
CA GLY A 86 0.32 -3.65 -18.82
C GLY A 86 -1.16 -3.81 -18.42
N ARG A 87 -1.62 -4.99 -18.02
CA ARG A 87 -3.04 -5.31 -17.86
C ARG A 87 -3.68 -4.69 -16.62
N VAL A 88 -3.02 -4.76 -15.47
CA VAL A 88 -3.53 -4.25 -14.17
C VAL A 88 -2.64 -3.20 -13.55
N GLY A 89 -1.72 -2.68 -14.33
CA GLY A 89 -0.73 -1.69 -13.93
C GLY A 89 0.18 -1.35 -15.11
N VAL A 90 1.14 -0.47 -14.90
CA VAL A 90 2.13 -0.11 -15.92
C VAL A 90 3.27 -1.13 -15.97
N ALA A 91 3.64 -1.56 -17.16
CA ALA A 91 4.80 -2.41 -17.40
C ALA A 91 6.09 -1.58 -17.29
N ILE A 92 7.03 -2.03 -16.46
CA ILE A 92 8.35 -1.42 -16.26
C ILE A 92 9.41 -2.53 -16.31
N ASP A 93 10.14 -2.60 -17.38
CA ASP A 93 11.26 -3.55 -17.54
C ASP A 93 12.59 -2.91 -17.18
N SER A 94 12.75 -1.60 -17.45
CA SER A 94 14.05 -0.94 -17.49
C SER A 94 14.00 0.53 -17.05
N LEU A 95 15.19 1.13 -16.98
CA LEU A 95 15.32 2.57 -16.72
C LEU A 95 14.66 3.43 -17.80
N ALA A 96 14.63 2.98 -19.05
CA ALA A 96 13.99 3.71 -20.15
C ALA A 96 12.48 3.82 -19.96
N ASP A 97 11.82 2.75 -19.47
CA ASP A 97 10.38 2.77 -19.16
C ASP A 97 10.10 3.71 -17.99
N MET A 98 10.94 3.66 -16.95
CA MET A 98 10.78 4.52 -15.77
C MET A 98 10.99 6.00 -16.13
N GLU A 99 11.94 6.32 -17.02
CA GLU A 99 12.12 7.68 -17.55
C GLU A 99 10.89 8.15 -18.31
N GLN A 100 10.35 7.29 -19.17
CA GLN A 100 9.13 7.62 -19.93
C GLN A 100 7.92 7.81 -19.01
N LEU A 101 7.82 7.01 -17.94
CA LEU A 101 6.74 7.13 -16.95
C LEU A 101 6.73 8.49 -16.25
N PHE A 102 7.90 9.05 -15.94
CA PHE A 102 8.04 10.32 -15.23
C PHE A 102 8.49 11.49 -16.13
N ASP A 103 8.40 11.33 -17.45
CA ASP A 103 8.73 12.41 -18.39
C ASP A 103 7.87 13.65 -18.14
N GLY A 104 8.53 14.81 -17.98
CA GLY A 104 7.88 16.09 -17.71
C GLY A 104 7.21 16.23 -16.34
N ILE A 105 7.41 15.26 -15.42
CA ILE A 105 6.90 15.32 -14.04
C ILE A 105 8.05 15.70 -13.10
N PRO A 106 7.96 16.85 -12.39
CA PRO A 106 9.06 17.32 -11.51
C PRO A 106 9.08 16.52 -10.20
N LEU A 107 10.05 15.61 -10.05
CA LEU A 107 10.12 14.68 -8.91
C LEU A 107 10.49 15.35 -7.58
N ASP A 108 11.01 16.57 -7.61
CA ASP A 108 11.24 17.40 -6.42
C ASP A 108 9.99 18.08 -5.86
N LYS A 109 8.92 18.17 -6.66
CA LYS A 109 7.66 18.86 -6.31
C LYS A 109 6.48 17.91 -6.09
N VAL A 110 6.50 16.74 -6.71
CA VAL A 110 5.40 15.76 -6.65
C VAL A 110 5.81 14.60 -5.76
N SER A 111 5.03 14.31 -4.73
CA SER A 111 5.28 13.11 -3.93
C SER A 111 4.74 11.87 -4.65
N THR A 112 5.57 10.81 -4.75
CA THR A 112 5.22 9.59 -5.47
C THR A 112 5.10 8.42 -4.52
N SER A 113 3.97 7.72 -4.58
CA SER A 113 3.79 6.42 -3.91
C SER A 113 3.90 5.30 -4.93
N MET A 114 4.66 4.26 -4.61
CA MET A 114 4.83 3.08 -5.46
C MET A 114 4.26 1.85 -4.73
N THR A 115 3.20 1.28 -5.29
CA THR A 115 2.60 0.04 -4.78
C THR A 115 3.35 -1.15 -5.37
N ILE A 116 4.45 -1.48 -4.75
CA ILE A 116 5.37 -2.53 -5.19
C ILE A 116 6.05 -3.18 -3.97
N ASN A 117 6.26 -4.49 -3.99
CA ASN A 117 6.72 -5.27 -2.85
C ASN A 117 7.97 -6.09 -3.19
N SER A 118 7.87 -7.26 -3.81
CA SER A 118 9.03 -8.12 -4.07
C SER A 118 10.13 -7.45 -4.89
N THR A 119 9.76 -6.64 -5.87
CA THR A 119 10.68 -5.87 -6.72
C THR A 119 10.85 -4.41 -6.26
N ALA A 120 10.32 -4.05 -5.09
CA ALA A 120 10.39 -2.68 -4.58
C ALA A 120 11.79 -2.07 -4.55
N PRO A 121 12.86 -2.80 -4.15
CA PRO A 121 14.22 -2.26 -4.18
C PRO A 121 14.68 -1.89 -5.60
N ILE A 122 14.28 -2.69 -6.59
CA ILE A 122 14.65 -2.46 -8.00
C ILE A 122 13.91 -1.23 -8.55
N LEU A 123 12.59 -1.13 -8.29
CA LEU A 123 11.79 0.01 -8.75
C LEU A 123 12.21 1.31 -8.05
N LEU A 124 12.59 1.25 -6.77
CA LEU A 124 13.16 2.40 -6.06
C LEU A 124 14.52 2.80 -6.67
N ALA A 125 15.37 1.84 -7.02
CA ALA A 125 16.64 2.10 -7.69
C ALA A 125 16.43 2.79 -9.06
N LEU A 126 15.47 2.32 -9.86
CA LEU A 126 15.06 2.94 -11.12
C LEU A 126 14.57 4.38 -10.91
N TYR A 127 13.69 4.60 -9.92
CA TYR A 127 13.15 5.93 -9.59
C TYR A 127 14.25 6.92 -9.17
N VAL A 128 15.18 6.48 -8.34
CA VAL A 128 16.36 7.28 -7.94
C VAL A 128 17.23 7.62 -9.15
N ALA A 129 17.46 6.66 -10.03
CA ALA A 129 18.26 6.90 -11.25
C ALA A 129 17.58 7.91 -12.20
N VAL A 130 16.25 7.87 -12.34
CA VAL A 130 15.48 8.90 -13.09
C VAL A 130 15.62 10.27 -12.45
N ALA A 131 15.45 10.37 -11.14
CA ALA A 131 15.59 11.63 -10.43
C ALA A 131 16.96 12.27 -10.62
N GLU A 132 18.02 11.47 -10.52
CA GLU A 132 19.40 11.95 -10.76
C GLU A 132 19.60 12.43 -12.21
N ARG A 133 19.00 11.75 -13.21
CA ARG A 133 19.03 12.22 -14.61
C ARG A 133 18.23 13.52 -14.82
N GLN A 134 17.17 13.73 -14.06
CA GLN A 134 16.45 15.02 -14.02
C GLN A 134 17.20 16.13 -13.25
N GLY A 135 18.36 15.84 -12.65
CA GLY A 135 19.12 16.78 -11.82
C GLY A 135 18.51 16.99 -10.43
N VAL A 136 17.61 16.12 -10.00
CA VAL A 136 16.97 16.17 -8.68
C VAL A 136 17.82 15.42 -7.66
N SER A 137 18.17 16.07 -6.55
CA SER A 137 18.93 15.44 -5.48
C SER A 137 18.07 14.38 -4.75
N ARG A 138 18.69 13.31 -4.29
CA ARG A 138 18.04 12.27 -3.48
C ARG A 138 17.31 12.87 -2.26
N ALA A 139 17.92 13.83 -1.60
CA ALA A 139 17.34 14.48 -0.42
C ALA A 139 16.09 15.32 -0.71
N ALA A 140 15.83 15.68 -1.97
CA ALA A 140 14.61 16.37 -2.37
C ALA A 140 13.43 15.42 -2.59
N LEU A 141 13.69 14.16 -2.92
CA LEU A 141 12.67 13.16 -3.21
C LEU A 141 11.74 12.93 -2.02
N SER A 142 10.45 12.99 -2.27
CA SER A 142 9.43 12.67 -1.28
C SER A 142 8.45 11.64 -1.84
N GLY A 143 8.11 10.65 -1.03
CA GLY A 143 7.23 9.58 -1.48
C GLY A 143 7.20 8.41 -0.53
N THR A 144 6.76 7.28 -1.06
CA THR A 144 6.62 6.04 -0.30
C THR A 144 6.82 4.85 -1.23
N THR A 145 7.61 3.88 -0.82
CA THR A 145 7.62 2.54 -1.41
C THR A 145 6.81 1.62 -0.49
N GLN A 146 5.87 0.84 -1.02
CA GLN A 146 5.08 -0.05 -0.17
C GLN A 146 5.97 -1.06 0.55
N ASN A 147 6.80 -1.82 -0.18
CA ASN A 147 7.88 -2.63 0.38
C ASN A 147 7.45 -3.57 1.54
N ASP A 148 6.18 -3.99 1.54
CA ASP A 148 5.59 -4.85 2.56
C ASP A 148 5.43 -6.27 2.02
N LEU A 149 6.34 -7.17 2.35
CA LEU A 149 6.33 -8.54 1.84
C LEU A 149 5.57 -9.53 2.74
N LEU A 150 5.46 -9.29 4.04
CA LEU A 150 4.78 -10.24 4.92
C LEU A 150 3.29 -10.36 4.58
N LYS A 151 2.64 -9.27 4.18
CA LYS A 151 1.24 -9.34 3.72
C LYS A 151 1.06 -10.15 2.45
N GLU A 152 2.08 -10.26 1.61
CA GLU A 152 2.00 -11.06 0.38
C GLU A 152 1.82 -12.54 0.68
N TYR A 153 2.48 -13.04 1.75
CA TYR A 153 2.29 -14.41 2.21
C TYR A 153 0.95 -14.64 2.93
N ILE A 154 0.27 -13.57 3.36
CA ILE A 154 -1.02 -13.66 4.07
C ILE A 154 -2.20 -13.64 3.10
N ALA A 155 -2.23 -12.69 2.16
CA ALA A 155 -3.46 -12.36 1.43
C ALA A 155 -3.31 -12.04 -0.07
N ARG A 156 -2.14 -11.52 -0.53
CA ARG A 156 -2.06 -11.01 -1.91
C ARG A 156 -1.38 -11.93 -2.91
N GLY A 157 -0.35 -12.68 -2.49
CA GLY A 157 0.27 -13.73 -3.30
C GLY A 157 1.34 -13.26 -4.31
N THR A 158 1.75 -11.98 -4.33
CA THR A 158 2.80 -11.49 -5.23
C THR A 158 4.19 -11.51 -4.58
N TYR A 159 4.54 -12.63 -3.98
CA TYR A 159 5.86 -12.91 -3.42
C TYR A 159 6.78 -13.60 -4.44
N ILE A 160 8.09 -13.42 -4.32
CA ILE A 160 9.10 -14.11 -5.12
C ILE A 160 9.96 -14.99 -4.21
N PHE A 161 10.62 -14.40 -3.24
CA PHE A 161 11.63 -15.05 -2.40
C PHE A 161 11.04 -15.59 -1.10
N PRO A 162 11.73 -16.56 -0.43
CA PRO A 162 11.38 -16.98 0.93
C PRO A 162 11.38 -15.81 1.93
N PRO A 163 10.69 -15.93 3.09
CA PRO A 163 10.54 -14.84 4.06
C PRO A 163 11.85 -14.23 4.56
N ALA A 164 12.90 -15.04 4.80
CA ALA A 164 14.16 -14.52 5.33
C ALA A 164 14.92 -13.59 4.35
N PRO A 165 15.17 -13.96 3.06
CA PRO A 165 15.71 -13.02 2.09
C PRO A 165 14.77 -11.84 1.80
N SER A 166 13.46 -12.03 1.88
CA SER A 166 12.49 -10.94 1.75
C SER A 166 12.63 -9.91 2.86
N LEU A 167 12.75 -10.33 4.12
CA LEU A 167 13.02 -9.43 5.25
C LEU A 167 14.35 -8.70 5.09
N ARG A 168 15.37 -9.37 4.54
CA ARG A 168 16.65 -8.75 4.23
C ARG A 168 16.47 -7.61 3.21
N LEU A 169 15.76 -7.84 2.10
CA LEU A 169 15.50 -6.80 1.08
C LEU A 169 14.78 -5.59 1.68
N ILE A 170 13.75 -5.83 2.49
CA ILE A 170 13.01 -4.76 3.17
C ILE A 170 13.96 -3.95 4.05
N THR A 171 14.78 -4.64 4.83
CA THR A 171 15.70 -4.00 5.78
C THR A 171 16.80 -3.22 5.05
N ASP A 172 17.30 -3.72 3.90
CA ASP A 172 18.25 -3.01 3.03
C ASP A 172 17.65 -1.68 2.51
N VAL A 173 16.38 -1.70 2.07
CA VAL A 173 15.68 -0.48 1.66
C VAL A 173 15.50 0.49 2.82
N VAL A 174 15.09 0.00 4.00
CA VAL A 174 14.89 0.83 5.19
C VAL A 174 16.20 1.51 5.60
N GLU A 175 17.29 0.76 5.69
CA GLU A 175 18.61 1.25 6.08
C GLU A 175 19.12 2.30 5.10
N TRP A 176 19.16 1.96 3.81
CA TRP A 176 19.67 2.83 2.77
C TRP A 176 18.84 4.10 2.62
N SER A 177 17.50 3.96 2.55
CA SER A 177 16.61 5.10 2.38
C SER A 177 16.61 6.04 3.60
N SER A 178 16.80 5.52 4.81
CA SER A 178 16.91 6.35 6.01
C SER A 178 18.10 7.30 5.95
N ALA A 179 19.19 6.89 5.31
CA ALA A 179 20.38 7.70 5.12
C ALA A 179 20.29 8.66 3.91
N GLU A 180 19.81 8.15 2.77
CA GLU A 180 19.90 8.81 1.47
C GLU A 180 18.63 9.59 1.07
N LEU A 181 17.46 9.20 1.58
CA LEU A 181 16.15 9.73 1.21
C LEU A 181 15.38 10.26 2.44
N PRO A 182 15.80 11.37 3.06
CA PRO A 182 15.27 11.81 4.36
C PRO A 182 13.78 12.16 4.38
N LYS A 183 13.15 12.34 3.21
CA LYS A 183 11.71 12.63 3.08
C LYS A 183 10.91 11.43 2.56
N TRP A 184 11.55 10.25 2.40
CA TRP A 184 10.92 9.04 1.87
C TRP A 184 10.38 8.17 2.99
N ASN A 185 9.15 7.68 2.85
CA ASN A 185 8.63 6.61 3.69
C ASN A 185 9.16 5.28 3.15
N THR A 186 9.97 4.61 3.94
CA THR A 186 10.73 3.42 3.52
C THR A 186 9.86 2.19 3.35
N ILE A 187 8.69 2.20 3.99
CA ILE A 187 7.70 1.13 3.94
C ILE A 187 6.30 1.71 4.17
N SER A 188 5.30 1.08 3.56
CA SER A 188 3.88 1.29 3.87
C SER A 188 3.26 -0.05 4.22
N ILE A 189 3.20 -0.34 5.52
CA ILE A 189 2.77 -1.62 6.06
C ILE A 189 1.26 -1.74 5.88
N SER A 190 0.81 -2.78 5.18
CA SER A 190 -0.49 -2.78 4.53
C SER A 190 -1.46 -3.79 5.13
N GLY A 191 -2.53 -3.28 5.73
CA GLY A 191 -3.72 -4.04 6.10
C GLY A 191 -4.76 -4.13 4.99
N TYR A 192 -4.75 -3.19 4.04
CA TYR A 192 -5.73 -3.09 2.97
C TYR A 192 -6.01 -4.43 2.28
N HIS A 193 -4.98 -5.14 1.83
CA HIS A 193 -5.16 -6.39 1.10
C HIS A 193 -5.74 -7.51 1.98
N MET A 194 -5.44 -7.51 3.27
CA MET A 194 -6.05 -8.44 4.23
C MET A 194 -7.54 -8.14 4.42
N ARG A 195 -7.92 -6.86 4.49
CA ARG A 195 -9.32 -6.44 4.56
C ARG A 195 -10.08 -6.80 3.28
N GLU A 196 -9.47 -6.61 2.11
CA GLU A 196 -10.02 -7.01 0.81
C GLU A 196 -10.22 -8.54 0.70
N ALA A 197 -9.38 -9.33 1.36
CA ALA A 197 -9.51 -10.79 1.44
C ALA A 197 -10.57 -11.26 2.47
N GLY A 198 -11.21 -10.33 3.21
CA GLY A 198 -12.29 -10.63 4.15
C GLY A 198 -11.92 -10.54 5.63
N ALA A 199 -10.76 -10.00 5.99
CA ALA A 199 -10.41 -9.75 7.39
C ALA A 199 -11.42 -8.81 8.07
N THR A 200 -11.66 -8.99 9.36
CA THR A 200 -12.38 -8.00 10.18
C THR A 200 -11.53 -6.74 10.39
N ALA A 201 -12.14 -5.66 10.89
CA ALA A 201 -11.42 -4.43 11.23
C ALA A 201 -10.29 -4.67 12.25
N ALA A 202 -10.53 -5.52 13.24
CA ALA A 202 -9.53 -5.89 14.24
C ALA A 202 -8.42 -6.77 13.66
N GLN A 203 -8.75 -7.75 12.81
CA GLN A 203 -7.77 -8.60 12.13
C GLN A 203 -6.86 -7.79 11.19
N GLU A 204 -7.44 -6.83 10.43
CA GLU A 204 -6.67 -5.91 9.59
C GLU A 204 -5.57 -5.21 10.39
N LEU A 205 -5.94 -4.57 11.52
CA LEU A 205 -4.97 -3.87 12.36
C LEU A 205 -3.97 -4.82 13.03
N ALA A 206 -4.45 -5.93 13.57
CA ALA A 206 -3.61 -6.86 14.35
C ALA A 206 -2.50 -7.46 13.49
N PHE A 207 -2.84 -7.99 12.31
CA PHE A 207 -1.85 -8.60 11.42
C PHE A 207 -0.94 -7.55 10.78
N THR A 208 -1.45 -6.34 10.50
CA THR A 208 -0.60 -5.23 10.06
C THR A 208 0.42 -4.84 11.11
N PHE A 209 0.02 -4.71 12.38
CA PHE A 209 0.94 -4.35 13.45
C PHE A 209 1.88 -5.50 13.82
N ALA A 210 1.45 -6.74 13.73
CA ALA A 210 2.34 -7.88 13.89
C ALA A 210 3.46 -7.89 12.81
N ASN A 211 3.11 -7.59 11.55
CA ASN A 211 4.10 -7.41 10.49
C ASN A 211 5.02 -6.21 10.77
N ALA A 212 4.46 -5.09 11.25
CA ALA A 212 5.24 -3.91 11.63
C ALA A 212 6.25 -4.20 12.73
N ILE A 213 5.85 -4.96 13.75
CA ILE A 213 6.73 -5.43 14.83
C ILE A 213 7.90 -6.22 14.25
N ALA A 214 7.63 -7.18 13.35
CA ALA A 214 8.69 -7.98 12.73
C ALA A 214 9.68 -7.13 11.91
N TYR A 215 9.20 -6.12 11.20
CA TYR A 215 10.07 -5.20 10.44
C TYR A 215 10.93 -4.33 11.35
N VAL A 216 10.38 -3.81 12.44
CA VAL A 216 11.15 -3.02 13.42
C VAL A 216 12.18 -3.92 14.11
N GLU A 217 11.82 -5.13 14.52
CA GLU A 217 12.72 -6.09 15.14
C GLU A 217 13.89 -6.46 14.19
N ALA A 218 13.59 -6.71 12.90
CA ALA A 218 14.63 -7.00 11.91
C ALA A 218 15.60 -5.81 11.71
N ALA A 219 15.11 -4.60 11.71
CA ALA A 219 15.94 -3.40 11.60
C ALA A 219 16.80 -3.18 12.86
N VAL A 220 16.23 -3.37 14.04
CA VAL A 220 16.96 -3.27 15.33
C VAL A 220 18.02 -4.35 15.43
N ALA A 221 17.73 -5.58 15.00
CA ALA A 221 18.72 -6.68 14.97
C ALA A 221 19.92 -6.37 14.06
N ARG A 222 19.77 -5.49 13.07
CA ARG A 222 20.88 -4.96 12.25
C ARG A 222 21.64 -3.80 12.90
N GLY A 223 21.28 -3.41 14.11
CA GLY A 223 21.92 -2.31 14.84
C GLY A 223 21.32 -0.92 14.57
N MET A 224 20.21 -0.83 13.82
CA MET A 224 19.55 0.46 13.61
C MET A 224 18.80 0.91 14.88
N GLN A 225 18.83 2.22 15.13
CA GLN A 225 18.08 2.81 16.24
C GLN A 225 16.62 2.99 15.85
N VAL A 226 15.70 2.61 16.75
CA VAL A 226 14.24 2.71 16.51
C VAL A 226 13.86 4.13 16.09
N ASP A 227 14.34 5.14 16.77
CA ASP A 227 14.04 6.56 16.50
C ASP A 227 14.66 7.10 15.20
N ALA A 228 15.55 6.36 14.56
CA ALA A 228 16.06 6.68 13.22
C ALA A 228 15.15 6.17 12.11
N ILE A 229 14.48 5.02 12.31
CA ILE A 229 13.67 4.35 11.28
C ILE A 229 12.17 4.62 11.43
N ALA A 230 11.64 4.56 12.66
CA ALA A 230 10.20 4.62 12.93
C ALA A 230 9.51 5.91 12.42
N PRO A 231 10.15 7.10 12.41
CA PRO A 231 9.54 8.29 11.82
C PRO A 231 9.23 8.18 10.33
N ARG A 232 9.79 7.17 9.64
CA ARG A 232 9.59 6.91 8.20
C ARG A 232 8.73 5.69 7.90
N LEU A 233 8.28 5.00 8.92
CA LEU A 233 7.27 3.97 8.75
C LEU A 233 5.91 4.62 8.48
N SER A 234 5.14 4.03 7.59
CA SER A 234 3.77 4.42 7.29
C SER A 234 2.90 3.18 7.15
N PHE A 235 1.60 3.39 7.13
CA PHE A 235 0.63 2.31 7.05
C PHE A 235 -0.32 2.51 5.88
N PHE A 236 -0.98 1.43 5.50
CA PHE A 236 -2.00 1.44 4.48
C PHE A 236 -3.19 0.59 4.92
N PHE A 237 -4.33 1.22 5.11
CA PHE A 237 -5.55 0.57 5.56
C PHE A 237 -6.69 0.70 4.55
N ALA A 238 -7.66 -0.22 4.61
CA ALA A 238 -8.92 -0.10 3.91
C ALA A 238 -9.87 0.87 4.64
N ALA A 239 -10.86 1.39 3.92
CA ALA A 239 -12.07 1.92 4.52
C ALA A 239 -13.26 1.14 3.96
N TRP A 240 -13.91 0.38 4.84
CA TRP A 240 -15.13 -0.39 4.54
C TRP A 240 -16.37 0.49 4.64
N THR A 241 -17.55 -0.09 4.52
CA THR A 241 -18.80 0.66 4.41
C THR A 241 -19.41 1.07 5.76
N ASP A 242 -19.02 0.42 6.88
CA ASP A 242 -19.46 0.83 8.22
C ASP A 242 -18.66 2.02 8.71
N ILE A 243 -19.28 3.22 8.64
CA ILE A 243 -18.63 4.48 8.97
C ILE A 243 -18.17 4.52 10.42
N LEU A 244 -18.96 3.96 11.36
CA LEU A 244 -18.65 4.04 12.78
C LEU A 244 -17.50 3.10 13.15
N GLU A 245 -17.53 1.85 12.68
CA GLU A 245 -16.46 0.88 12.88
C GLU A 245 -15.15 1.37 12.27
N GLU A 246 -15.17 1.84 11.02
CA GLU A 246 -13.97 2.29 10.33
C GLU A 246 -13.35 3.54 10.97
N THR A 247 -14.19 4.50 11.39
CA THR A 247 -13.70 5.67 12.14
C THR A 247 -13.05 5.26 13.45
N ALA A 248 -13.67 4.36 14.20
CA ALA A 248 -13.14 3.82 15.46
C ALA A 248 -11.83 3.01 15.22
N LYS A 249 -11.77 2.24 14.16
CA LYS A 249 -10.56 1.48 13.73
C LYS A 249 -9.36 2.41 13.56
N PHE A 250 -9.49 3.50 12.83
CA PHE A 250 -8.38 4.44 12.63
C PHE A 250 -7.96 5.16 13.91
N ARG A 251 -8.88 5.42 14.84
CA ARG A 251 -8.60 5.95 16.16
C ARG A 251 -7.81 4.95 17.01
N ALA A 252 -8.28 3.68 17.05
CA ALA A 252 -7.59 2.58 17.72
C ALA A 252 -6.18 2.34 17.12
N ALA A 253 -6.04 2.38 15.80
CA ALA A 253 -4.76 2.19 15.13
C ALA A 253 -3.69 3.17 15.64
N ARG A 254 -4.02 4.45 15.76
CA ARG A 254 -3.06 5.45 16.27
C ARG A 254 -2.67 5.17 17.72
N ARG A 255 -3.62 4.85 18.56
CA ARG A 255 -3.40 4.59 19.99
C ARG A 255 -2.56 3.34 20.21
N ILE A 256 -2.86 2.26 19.51
CA ILE A 256 -2.12 1.00 19.59
C ILE A 256 -0.67 1.20 19.14
N TRP A 257 -0.48 1.81 17.97
CA TRP A 257 0.87 2.04 17.45
C TRP A 257 1.72 2.89 18.39
N ALA A 258 1.17 3.98 18.90
CA ALA A 258 1.89 4.84 19.83
C ALA A 258 2.35 4.09 21.09
N ARG A 259 1.49 3.22 21.64
CA ARG A 259 1.81 2.37 22.80
C ARG A 259 2.87 1.33 22.44
N LEU A 260 2.72 0.61 21.33
CA LEU A 260 3.69 -0.38 20.87
C LEU A 260 5.08 0.22 20.73
N MET A 261 5.19 1.37 20.07
CA MET A 261 6.48 2.01 19.87
C MET A 261 7.11 2.48 21.18
N LYS A 262 6.33 3.02 22.10
CA LYS A 262 6.80 3.52 23.39
C LYS A 262 7.13 2.39 24.36
N GLU A 263 6.25 1.40 24.49
CA GLU A 263 6.33 0.38 25.55
C GLU A 263 7.15 -0.84 25.14
N ARG A 264 7.02 -1.29 23.87
CA ARG A 264 7.77 -2.47 23.37
C ARG A 264 9.16 -2.10 22.87
N PHE A 265 9.29 -0.97 22.15
CA PHE A 265 10.53 -0.58 21.48
C PHE A 265 11.27 0.56 22.16
N GLY A 266 10.72 1.18 23.21
CA GLY A 266 11.35 2.25 23.96
C GLY A 266 11.60 3.54 23.15
N ALA A 267 10.80 3.77 22.10
CA ALA A 267 10.92 4.98 21.27
C ALA A 267 10.69 6.26 22.10
N THR A 268 11.57 7.22 21.93
CA THR A 268 11.55 8.51 22.65
C THR A 268 11.22 9.70 21.77
N ASN A 269 11.42 9.57 20.45
CA ASN A 269 11.07 10.60 19.48
C ASN A 269 9.57 10.56 19.22
N GLU A 270 8.87 11.67 19.46
CA GLU A 270 7.41 11.77 19.21
C GLU A 270 7.02 11.37 17.79
N LYS A 271 7.85 11.64 16.78
CA LYS A 271 7.57 11.25 15.39
C LYS A 271 7.56 9.73 15.20
N SER A 272 8.26 8.98 16.03
CA SER A 272 8.27 7.51 16.01
C SER A 272 6.95 6.91 16.51
N LEU A 273 6.20 7.66 17.32
CA LEU A 273 4.92 7.23 17.90
C LEU A 273 3.73 7.49 16.96
N LEU A 274 3.92 8.21 15.85
CA LEU A 274 2.84 8.61 14.97
C LEU A 274 2.47 7.48 13.99
N CYS A 275 1.25 6.96 14.10
CA CYS A 275 0.66 6.11 13.08
C CYS A 275 0.15 6.99 11.93
N ARG A 276 0.97 7.15 10.89
CA ARG A 276 0.60 7.86 9.67
C ARG A 276 0.20 6.85 8.62
N PHE A 277 -0.99 7.04 8.02
CA PHE A 277 -1.51 6.05 7.10
C PHE A 277 -2.19 6.66 5.87
N HIS A 278 -2.07 5.92 4.80
CA HIS A 278 -2.89 6.02 3.60
C HIS A 278 -4.14 5.18 3.78
N VAL A 279 -5.24 5.62 3.21
CA VAL A 279 -6.47 4.83 3.12
C VAL A 279 -6.89 4.70 1.65
N GLN A 280 -7.31 3.52 1.27
CA GLN A 280 -8.08 3.27 0.07
C GLN A 280 -9.46 2.77 0.44
N THR A 281 -10.48 3.28 -0.24
CA THR A 281 -11.84 2.74 -0.09
C THR A 281 -11.87 1.27 -0.52
N ALA A 282 -12.66 0.44 0.16
CA ALA A 282 -12.67 -1.01 -0.08
C ALA A 282 -13.29 -1.35 -1.44
N GLY A 283 -12.49 -1.95 -2.33
CA GLY A 283 -12.94 -2.41 -3.65
C GLY A 283 -13.87 -3.61 -3.55
N SER A 284 -13.59 -4.55 -2.65
CA SER A 284 -14.40 -5.75 -2.42
C SER A 284 -15.82 -5.47 -1.88
N ALA A 285 -16.08 -4.25 -1.38
CA ALA A 285 -17.42 -3.80 -1.01
C ALA A 285 -18.21 -3.20 -2.19
N LEU A 286 -17.58 -2.99 -3.35
CA LEU A 286 -18.23 -2.48 -4.55
C LEU A 286 -18.78 -3.64 -5.39
N THR A 287 -19.89 -3.40 -6.09
CA THR A 287 -20.64 -4.45 -6.78
C THR A 287 -20.67 -4.23 -8.29
N ALA A 288 -20.72 -5.32 -9.05
CA ALA A 288 -20.94 -5.27 -10.49
C ALA A 288 -22.39 -4.89 -10.85
N GLN A 289 -23.33 -5.14 -9.93
CA GLN A 289 -24.73 -4.77 -10.06
C GLN A 289 -24.93 -3.30 -9.62
N SER A 290 -25.82 -2.58 -10.31
CA SER A 290 -26.21 -1.21 -9.96
C SER A 290 -25.00 -0.31 -9.65
N ILE A 291 -24.06 -0.25 -10.59
CA ILE A 291 -22.73 0.36 -10.39
C ILE A 291 -22.76 1.83 -9.93
N ASP A 292 -23.84 2.57 -10.20
CA ASP A 292 -23.98 3.96 -9.74
C ASP A 292 -24.12 4.03 -8.20
N ASN A 293 -24.61 2.97 -7.55
CA ASN A 293 -24.62 2.86 -6.09
C ASN A 293 -23.20 2.79 -5.50
N ASN A 294 -22.21 2.39 -6.30
CA ASN A 294 -20.80 2.35 -5.87
C ASN A 294 -20.24 3.75 -5.60
N VAL A 295 -20.77 4.79 -6.28
CA VAL A 295 -20.41 6.19 -5.98
C VAL A 295 -20.79 6.55 -4.55
N VAL A 296 -21.99 6.14 -4.12
CA VAL A 296 -22.49 6.37 -2.75
C VAL A 296 -21.67 5.57 -1.74
N ARG A 297 -21.39 4.29 -2.02
CA ARG A 297 -20.56 3.43 -1.16
C ARG A 297 -19.16 4.03 -0.98
N ALA A 298 -18.50 4.36 -2.09
CA ALA A 298 -17.16 4.95 -2.07
C ALA A 298 -17.12 6.32 -1.35
N ALA A 299 -18.20 7.12 -1.45
CA ALA A 299 -18.31 8.39 -0.72
C ALA A 299 -18.40 8.17 0.81
N TYR A 300 -19.17 7.18 1.27
CA TYR A 300 -19.24 6.85 2.70
C TYR A 300 -17.94 6.25 3.24
N GLN A 301 -17.29 5.39 2.46
CA GLN A 301 -15.98 4.86 2.81
C GLN A 301 -14.92 5.96 2.90
N ALA A 302 -14.91 6.89 1.95
CA ALA A 302 -14.04 8.06 1.96
C ALA A 302 -14.35 8.99 3.16
N LEU A 303 -15.62 9.17 3.50
CA LEU A 303 -16.05 9.92 4.69
C LEU A 303 -15.50 9.27 5.97
N ALA A 304 -15.61 7.95 6.11
CA ALA A 304 -15.05 7.23 7.26
C ALA A 304 -13.54 7.43 7.39
N ALA A 305 -12.80 7.36 6.27
CA ALA A 305 -11.36 7.62 6.24
C ALA A 305 -11.01 9.04 6.71
N VAL A 306 -11.78 10.05 6.28
CA VAL A 306 -11.57 11.45 6.65
C VAL A 306 -11.95 11.68 8.13
N LEU A 307 -13.09 11.18 8.58
CA LEU A 307 -13.48 11.23 9.99
C LEU A 307 -12.45 10.51 10.89
N GLY A 308 -11.86 9.45 10.38
CA GLY A 308 -10.78 8.69 11.01
C GLY A 308 -9.41 9.34 10.95
N GLY A 309 -9.21 10.43 10.21
CA GLY A 309 -7.98 11.23 10.22
C GLY A 309 -6.85 10.68 9.33
N ALA A 310 -7.15 10.14 8.15
CA ALA A 310 -6.16 9.66 7.17
C ALA A 310 -5.25 10.79 6.65
N GLN A 311 -3.96 10.49 6.37
CA GLN A 311 -3.01 11.46 5.80
C GLN A 311 -3.04 11.50 4.28
N SER A 312 -3.46 10.42 3.64
CA SER A 312 -3.72 10.38 2.19
C SER A 312 -4.87 9.43 1.88
N LEU A 313 -5.56 9.65 0.77
CA LEU A 313 -6.76 8.92 0.41
C LEU A 313 -6.77 8.61 -1.09
N HIS A 314 -7.14 7.38 -1.43
CA HIS A 314 -7.60 6.95 -2.74
C HIS A 314 -9.07 6.54 -2.65
N VAL A 315 -9.87 6.98 -3.62
CA VAL A 315 -11.26 6.57 -3.78
C VAL A 315 -11.39 5.73 -5.03
N ASN A 316 -11.94 4.52 -4.91
CA ASN A 316 -12.14 3.62 -6.04
C ASN A 316 -13.18 4.18 -7.02
N GLY A 317 -12.99 3.89 -8.29
CA GLY A 317 -13.97 4.19 -9.33
C GLY A 317 -15.27 3.38 -9.17
N LYS A 318 -16.37 3.90 -9.70
CA LYS A 318 -17.65 3.16 -9.66
C LYS A 318 -17.61 1.83 -10.44
N ASP A 319 -16.68 1.71 -11.36
CA ASP A 319 -16.42 0.56 -12.23
C ASP A 319 -15.40 -0.46 -11.66
N GLU A 320 -14.93 -0.26 -10.43
CA GLU A 320 -13.91 -1.08 -9.77
C GLU A 320 -14.20 -2.59 -9.80
N ALA A 321 -15.46 -2.98 -9.61
CA ALA A 321 -15.86 -4.38 -9.63
C ALA A 321 -15.86 -5.00 -11.05
N LEU A 322 -15.66 -4.22 -12.10
CA LEU A 322 -15.75 -4.64 -13.49
C LEU A 322 -14.41 -4.60 -14.23
N ALA A 323 -13.65 -3.52 -14.05
CA ALA A 323 -12.41 -3.26 -14.79
C ALA A 323 -11.61 -2.10 -14.17
N LEU A 324 -10.45 -1.80 -14.78
CA LEU A 324 -9.72 -0.57 -14.49
C LEU A 324 -10.63 0.66 -14.74
N PRO A 325 -10.48 1.74 -13.92
CA PRO A 325 -11.36 2.90 -14.02
C PRO A 325 -11.21 3.62 -15.37
N THR A 326 -12.35 3.97 -15.95
CA THR A 326 -12.39 4.91 -17.07
C THR A 326 -11.93 6.29 -16.62
N GLU A 327 -11.60 7.19 -17.56
CA GLU A 327 -11.20 8.57 -17.23
C GLU A 327 -12.30 9.30 -16.47
N GLU A 328 -13.56 9.10 -16.89
CA GLU A 328 -14.73 9.68 -16.22
C GLU A 328 -14.85 9.18 -14.77
N SER A 329 -14.73 7.86 -14.56
CA SER A 329 -14.82 7.23 -13.26
C SER A 329 -13.69 7.69 -12.34
N ALA A 330 -12.45 7.74 -12.82
CA ALA A 330 -11.30 8.24 -12.06
C ALA A 330 -11.46 9.72 -11.67
N ARG A 331 -12.00 10.56 -12.59
CA ARG A 331 -12.30 11.96 -12.30
C ARG A 331 -13.40 12.09 -11.25
N LEU A 332 -14.48 11.30 -11.35
CA LEU A 332 -15.57 11.31 -10.38
C LEU A 332 -15.07 10.89 -8.98
N ALA A 333 -14.24 9.87 -8.89
CA ALA A 333 -13.61 9.43 -7.65
C ALA A 333 -12.76 10.54 -7.01
N LEU A 334 -11.97 11.28 -7.82
CA LEU A 334 -11.23 12.45 -7.34
C LEU A 334 -12.16 13.58 -6.88
N ARG A 335 -13.26 13.85 -7.61
CA ARG A 335 -14.27 14.84 -7.21
C ARG A 335 -14.94 14.51 -5.89
N THR A 336 -15.16 13.22 -5.59
CA THR A 336 -15.67 12.77 -4.29
C THR A 336 -14.79 13.25 -3.15
N GLN A 337 -13.47 13.14 -3.27
CA GLN A 337 -12.53 13.67 -2.28
C GLN A 337 -12.61 15.20 -2.15
N GLN A 338 -12.72 15.89 -3.27
CA GLN A 338 -12.79 17.37 -3.32
C GLN A 338 -14.09 17.89 -2.69
N VAL A 339 -15.23 17.23 -2.92
CA VAL A 339 -16.52 17.53 -2.25
C VAL A 339 -16.38 17.35 -0.74
N LEU A 340 -15.80 16.24 -0.27
CA LEU A 340 -15.56 16.04 1.15
C LEU A 340 -14.65 17.12 1.76
N ALA A 341 -13.63 17.55 1.03
CA ALA A 341 -12.67 18.54 1.51
C ALA A 341 -13.26 19.95 1.63
N HIS A 342 -14.14 20.34 0.69
CA HIS A 342 -14.53 21.72 0.52
C HIS A 342 -16.01 22.01 0.84
N GLU A 343 -16.90 21.02 0.75
CA GLU A 343 -18.35 21.24 0.90
C GLU A 343 -18.93 20.56 2.14
N ALA A 344 -18.38 19.39 2.57
CA ALA A 344 -18.98 18.59 3.64
C ALA A 344 -18.69 19.11 5.07
N GLY A 345 -17.83 20.11 5.24
CA GLY A 345 -17.50 20.70 6.55
C GLY A 345 -16.60 19.84 7.44
N VAL A 346 -16.35 18.58 7.09
CA VAL A 346 -15.61 17.61 7.92
C VAL A 346 -14.13 17.96 8.13
N ALA A 347 -13.55 18.76 7.25
CA ALA A 347 -12.18 19.26 7.37
C ALA A 347 -12.06 20.48 8.34
N GLY A 348 -13.17 21.06 8.75
CA GLY A 348 -13.23 22.26 9.58
C GLY A 348 -13.00 22.02 11.07
N THR A 349 -13.00 20.77 11.52
CA THR A 349 -12.78 20.38 12.93
C THR A 349 -11.86 19.17 13.04
N VAL A 350 -11.40 18.90 14.26
CA VAL A 350 -10.52 17.76 14.56
C VAL A 350 -11.34 16.70 15.30
N ASP A 351 -11.25 15.44 14.86
CA ASP A 351 -11.92 14.30 15.47
C ASP A 351 -13.42 14.57 15.75
N PRO A 352 -14.21 14.84 14.70
CA PRO A 352 -15.58 15.35 14.86
C PRO A 352 -16.52 14.38 15.58
N LEU A 353 -16.23 13.09 15.60
CA LEU A 353 -17.00 12.06 16.30
C LEU A 353 -16.43 11.73 17.69
N GLY A 354 -15.31 12.33 18.08
CA GLY A 354 -14.68 12.15 19.39
C GLY A 354 -15.59 12.60 20.53
N GLY A 355 -15.71 11.76 21.58
CA GLY A 355 -16.64 11.94 22.68
C GLY A 355 -18.02 11.32 22.47
N SER A 356 -18.32 10.81 21.27
CA SER A 356 -19.47 9.94 21.06
C SER A 356 -19.30 8.63 21.82
N TRP A 357 -20.28 8.27 22.67
CA TRP A 357 -20.24 7.02 23.42
C TRP A 357 -20.01 5.79 22.52
N ALA A 358 -20.67 5.74 21.38
CA ALA A 358 -20.55 4.64 20.44
C ALA A 358 -19.13 4.56 19.86
N ILE A 359 -18.56 5.69 19.44
CA ILE A 359 -17.22 5.74 18.83
C ILE A 359 -16.13 5.39 19.85
N GLU A 360 -16.23 5.92 21.08
CA GLU A 360 -15.25 5.61 22.13
C GLU A 360 -15.32 4.12 22.52
N ALA A 361 -16.53 3.58 22.70
CA ALA A 361 -16.73 2.15 23.00
C ALA A 361 -16.21 1.24 21.87
N LEU A 362 -16.51 1.54 20.60
CA LEU A 362 -15.98 0.80 19.45
C LEU A 362 -14.44 0.90 19.38
N THR A 363 -13.88 2.08 19.65
CA THR A 363 -12.42 2.27 19.67
C THR A 363 -11.76 1.37 20.72
N ASP A 364 -12.34 1.28 21.92
CA ASP A 364 -11.82 0.44 23.01
C ASP A 364 -11.99 -1.06 22.71
N THR A 365 -13.13 -1.45 22.13
CA THR A 365 -13.38 -2.85 21.73
C THR A 365 -12.39 -3.30 20.67
N ILE A 366 -12.21 -2.52 19.59
CA ILE A 366 -11.26 -2.84 18.52
C ILE A 366 -9.82 -2.91 19.07
N GLU A 367 -9.43 -1.97 19.95
CA GLU A 367 -8.11 -2.03 20.58
C GLU A 367 -7.90 -3.33 21.35
N SER A 368 -8.89 -3.73 22.16
CA SER A 368 -8.81 -4.97 22.95
C SER A 368 -8.67 -6.21 22.07
N GLU A 369 -9.45 -6.31 21.01
CA GLU A 369 -9.40 -7.42 20.06
C GLU A 369 -8.05 -7.47 19.31
N VAL A 370 -7.55 -6.31 18.87
CA VAL A 370 -6.25 -6.21 18.19
C VAL A 370 -5.12 -6.65 19.10
N LEU A 371 -5.10 -6.20 20.36
CA LEU A 371 -4.06 -6.59 21.31
C LEU A 371 -4.09 -8.09 21.62
N ALA A 372 -5.26 -8.70 21.70
CA ALA A 372 -5.41 -10.14 21.89
C ALA A 372 -4.84 -10.93 20.69
N LEU A 373 -5.10 -10.50 19.45
CA LEU A 373 -4.56 -11.13 18.25
C LEU A 373 -3.05 -10.94 18.10
N ILE A 374 -2.50 -9.78 18.49
CA ILE A 374 -1.06 -9.54 18.55
C ILE A 374 -0.40 -10.49 19.57
N ALA A 375 -0.97 -10.61 20.76
CA ALA A 375 -0.47 -11.49 21.80
C ALA A 375 -0.47 -12.97 21.35
N GLU A 376 -1.49 -13.40 20.62
CA GLU A 376 -1.54 -14.74 20.04
C GLU A 376 -0.47 -14.92 18.94
N THR A 377 -0.26 -13.91 18.09
CA THR A 377 0.83 -13.92 17.10
C THR A 377 2.20 -14.02 17.77
N ASP A 378 2.42 -13.27 18.86
CA ASP A 378 3.66 -13.34 19.66
C ASP A 378 3.86 -14.73 20.28
N ARG A 379 2.79 -15.35 20.80
CA ARG A 379 2.83 -16.73 21.36
C ARG A 379 3.23 -17.77 20.31
N LEU A 380 2.88 -17.55 19.05
CA LEU A 380 3.28 -18.39 17.92
C LEU A 380 4.73 -18.16 17.45
N GLY A 381 5.45 -17.21 18.04
CA GLY A 381 6.83 -16.88 17.69
C GLY A 381 6.96 -15.66 16.76
N GLY A 382 5.96 -14.79 16.73
CA GLY A 382 5.92 -13.57 15.91
C GLY A 382 5.33 -13.78 14.52
N ALA A 383 5.25 -12.68 13.75
CA ALA A 383 4.52 -12.67 12.47
C ALA A 383 5.00 -13.73 11.47
N VAL A 384 6.31 -13.89 11.29
CA VAL A 384 6.87 -14.87 10.33
C VAL A 384 6.49 -16.29 10.70
N ALA A 385 6.59 -16.67 11.98
CA ALA A 385 6.22 -17.99 12.45
C ALA A 385 4.70 -18.22 12.35
N ALA A 386 3.90 -17.23 12.71
CA ALA A 386 2.44 -17.27 12.60
C ALA A 386 1.98 -17.43 11.13
N ILE A 387 2.62 -16.72 10.18
CA ILE A 387 2.37 -16.86 8.74
C ILE A 387 2.73 -18.28 8.27
N SER A 388 3.88 -18.78 8.67
CA SER A 388 4.32 -20.15 8.32
C SER A 388 3.38 -21.22 8.89
N ALA A 389 2.76 -20.96 10.04
CA ALA A 389 1.73 -21.82 10.65
C ALA A 389 0.34 -21.63 10.04
N GLY A 390 0.16 -20.69 9.11
CA GLY A 390 -1.13 -20.39 8.47
C GLY A 390 -2.16 -19.70 9.38
N PHE A 391 -1.74 -19.13 10.50
CA PHE A 391 -2.68 -18.52 11.47
C PHE A 391 -3.46 -17.33 10.91
N PRO A 392 -2.80 -16.28 10.34
CA PRO A 392 -3.53 -15.15 9.77
C PRO A 392 -4.42 -15.57 8.60
N GLN A 393 -3.93 -16.47 7.75
CA GLN A 393 -4.66 -16.94 6.57
C GLN A 393 -5.98 -17.63 6.96
N ARG A 394 -5.93 -18.56 7.94
CA ARG A 394 -7.15 -19.22 8.44
C ARG A 394 -8.11 -18.24 9.10
N ALA A 395 -7.61 -17.33 9.95
CA ALA A 395 -8.46 -16.35 10.62
C ALA A 395 -9.22 -15.44 9.61
N ILE A 396 -8.55 -15.05 8.51
CA ILE A 396 -9.18 -14.26 7.43
C ILE A 396 -10.19 -15.11 6.66
N GLN A 397 -9.86 -16.36 6.32
CA GLN A 397 -10.77 -17.27 5.63
C GLN A 397 -12.05 -17.52 6.43
N ASP A 398 -11.92 -17.76 7.74
CA ASP A 398 -13.07 -17.97 8.65
C ASP A 398 -13.96 -16.72 8.69
N ALA A 399 -13.38 -15.52 8.77
CA ALA A 399 -14.12 -14.27 8.74
C ALA A 399 -14.83 -14.03 7.40
N ALA A 400 -14.16 -14.29 6.28
CA ALA A 400 -14.70 -14.17 4.94
C ALA A 400 -15.87 -15.15 4.74
N PHE A 401 -15.71 -16.38 5.19
CA PHE A 401 -16.79 -17.40 5.13
C PHE A 401 -18.00 -17.01 5.97
N ALA A 402 -17.78 -16.50 7.19
CA ALA A 402 -18.87 -16.01 8.05
C ALA A 402 -19.63 -14.87 7.36
N TYR A 403 -18.89 -13.89 6.80
CA TYR A 403 -19.48 -12.78 6.05
C TYR A 403 -20.32 -13.27 4.86
N GLN A 404 -19.81 -14.20 4.06
CA GLN A 404 -20.52 -14.75 2.90
C GLN A 404 -21.82 -15.46 3.33
N ARG A 405 -21.75 -16.25 4.40
CA ARG A 405 -22.93 -16.93 4.95
C ARG A 405 -24.01 -15.94 5.41
N ASP A 406 -23.61 -14.83 6.07
CA ASP A 406 -24.54 -13.79 6.52
C ASP A 406 -25.24 -13.09 5.33
N VAL A 407 -24.51 -12.89 4.21
CA VAL A 407 -25.06 -12.34 2.95
C VAL A 407 -26.04 -13.33 2.32
N GLU A 408 -25.68 -14.61 2.21
CA GLU A 408 -26.52 -15.66 1.63
C GLU A 408 -27.76 -15.92 2.49
N GLY A 409 -27.62 -15.87 3.80
CA GLY A 409 -28.72 -16.01 4.77
C GLY A 409 -29.66 -14.80 4.85
N GLY A 410 -29.26 -13.67 4.24
CA GLY A 410 -30.05 -12.44 4.26
C GLY A 410 -29.93 -11.63 5.58
N GLU A 411 -29.07 -12.05 6.50
CA GLU A 411 -28.77 -11.31 7.73
C GLU A 411 -28.00 -10.02 7.42
N ARG A 412 -27.22 -10.05 6.35
CA ARG A 412 -26.52 -8.86 5.83
C ARG A 412 -27.05 -8.49 4.44
N VAL A 413 -27.54 -7.25 4.34
CA VAL A 413 -28.10 -6.71 3.09
C VAL A 413 -27.03 -6.01 2.29
N ILE A 414 -26.90 -6.39 1.01
CA ILE A 414 -26.13 -5.66 -0.01
C ILE A 414 -27.12 -5.19 -1.07
N VAL A 415 -27.37 -3.88 -1.09
CA VAL A 415 -28.33 -3.24 -1.99
C VAL A 415 -27.98 -3.51 -3.45
N GLY A 416 -28.95 -4.00 -4.23
CA GLY A 416 -28.77 -4.35 -5.63
C GLY A 416 -28.16 -5.74 -5.85
N VAL A 417 -27.82 -6.49 -4.77
CA VAL A 417 -27.25 -7.85 -4.85
C VAL A 417 -28.20 -8.88 -4.28
N ASN A 418 -28.50 -8.83 -2.98
CA ASN A 418 -29.41 -9.78 -2.34
C ASN A 418 -30.75 -9.15 -1.90
N GLN A 419 -30.86 -7.80 -1.93
CA GLN A 419 -32.12 -7.07 -1.80
C GLN A 419 -32.12 -5.86 -2.73
N PHE A 420 -33.31 -5.35 -3.05
CA PHE A 420 -33.52 -4.21 -3.96
C PHE A 420 -32.82 -4.39 -5.31
N VAL A 421 -32.97 -5.58 -5.87
CA VAL A 421 -32.34 -5.99 -7.13
C VAL A 421 -33.09 -5.40 -8.32
N ASP A 422 -32.37 -4.75 -9.24
CA ASP A 422 -32.93 -4.23 -10.49
C ASP A 422 -33.16 -5.37 -11.48
N GLU A 423 -34.30 -5.37 -12.20
CA GLU A 423 -34.62 -6.38 -13.21
C GLU A 423 -33.71 -6.29 -14.45
N ALA A 424 -33.18 -5.12 -14.76
CA ALA A 424 -32.30 -4.87 -15.91
C ALA A 424 -30.88 -4.51 -15.49
N VAL A 425 -29.91 -5.36 -15.84
CA VAL A 425 -28.49 -5.07 -15.66
C VAL A 425 -27.96 -4.37 -16.91
N THR A 426 -27.66 -3.09 -16.83
CA THR A 426 -26.91 -2.38 -17.86
C THR A 426 -25.42 -2.56 -17.62
N THR A 427 -24.71 -3.19 -18.54
CA THR A 427 -23.25 -3.29 -18.49
C THR A 427 -22.65 -2.00 -19.07
N PRO A 428 -21.91 -1.22 -18.28
CA PRO A 428 -21.27 0.00 -18.78
C PRO A 428 -20.12 -0.35 -19.72
N PRO A 429 -19.66 0.60 -20.54
CA PRO A 429 -18.42 0.44 -21.28
C PRO A 429 -17.25 0.26 -20.30
N ILE A 430 -16.49 -0.84 -20.45
CA ILE A 430 -15.31 -1.14 -19.66
C ILE A 430 -14.05 -0.79 -20.42
N ALA A 431 -13.03 -0.32 -19.71
CA ALA A 431 -11.71 -0.10 -20.29
C ALA A 431 -11.11 -1.46 -20.74
N ARG A 432 -10.64 -1.52 -21.98
CA ARG A 432 -9.94 -2.69 -22.53
C ARG A 432 -8.54 -2.27 -22.92
N ILE A 433 -7.57 -3.11 -22.58
CA ILE A 433 -6.17 -2.90 -23.01
C ILE A 433 -6.00 -3.53 -24.39
N ASP A 434 -5.40 -2.76 -25.30
CA ASP A 434 -5.08 -3.23 -26.64
C ASP A 434 -3.90 -4.23 -26.57
N PRO A 435 -4.04 -5.48 -27.06
CA PRO A 435 -2.94 -6.45 -27.11
C PRO A 435 -1.72 -5.98 -27.94
N ALA A 436 -1.88 -4.95 -28.77
CA ALA A 436 -0.75 -4.36 -29.48
C ALA A 436 0.27 -3.72 -28.53
N ARG A 437 -0.19 -3.25 -27.35
CA ARG A 437 0.68 -2.60 -26.36
C ARG A 437 1.70 -3.55 -25.74
N GLU A 438 1.33 -4.78 -25.50
CA GLU A 438 2.26 -5.81 -25.05
C GLU A 438 3.37 -6.02 -26.07
N ARG A 439 3.03 -6.13 -27.37
CA ARG A 439 4.03 -6.25 -28.45
C ARG A 439 4.95 -5.03 -28.56
N GLU A 440 4.41 -3.83 -28.37
CA GLU A 440 5.19 -2.58 -28.33
C GLU A 440 6.18 -2.60 -27.16
N GLN A 441 5.75 -3.01 -25.96
CA GLN A 441 6.61 -3.10 -24.78
C GLN A 441 7.74 -4.12 -24.99
N VAL A 442 7.42 -5.32 -25.49
CA VAL A 442 8.42 -6.35 -25.82
C VAL A 442 9.41 -5.87 -26.87
N ALA A 443 8.96 -5.15 -27.90
CA ALA A 443 9.85 -4.58 -28.92
C ALA A 443 10.76 -3.50 -28.34
N SER A 444 10.25 -2.63 -27.48
CA SER A 444 11.01 -1.61 -26.76
C SER A 444 12.10 -2.22 -25.89
N LEU A 445 11.76 -3.23 -25.10
CA LEU A 445 12.71 -3.97 -24.27
C LEU A 445 13.84 -4.62 -25.08
N LYS A 446 13.51 -5.28 -26.20
CA LYS A 446 14.52 -5.87 -27.08
C LYS A 446 15.48 -4.82 -27.66
N SER A 447 14.95 -3.67 -28.06
CA SER A 447 15.75 -2.54 -28.53
C SER A 447 16.66 -1.99 -27.43
N PHE A 448 16.16 -1.82 -26.22
CA PHE A 448 16.91 -1.39 -25.05
C PHE A 448 18.08 -2.34 -24.77
N ARG A 449 17.82 -3.65 -24.70
CA ARG A 449 18.87 -4.65 -24.46
C ARG A 449 19.94 -4.67 -25.57
N ALA A 450 19.57 -4.42 -26.81
CA ALA A 450 20.51 -4.37 -27.93
C ALA A 450 21.43 -3.14 -27.90
N SER A 451 21.02 -2.06 -27.24
CA SER A 451 21.75 -0.78 -27.19
C SER A 451 22.74 -0.62 -26.04
N ARG A 452 22.69 -1.52 -25.05
CA ARG A 452 23.45 -1.40 -23.80
C ARG A 452 24.85 -2.03 -23.89
N ASP A 453 25.76 -1.62 -23.00
CA ASP A 453 27.08 -2.23 -22.85
C ASP A 453 26.96 -3.58 -22.13
N THR A 454 27.09 -4.66 -22.87
CA THR A 454 26.94 -6.03 -22.35
C THR A 454 27.99 -6.37 -21.28
N ALA A 455 29.22 -5.85 -21.38
CA ALA A 455 30.28 -6.13 -20.43
C ALA A 455 29.99 -5.43 -19.07
N ALA A 456 29.59 -4.16 -19.13
CA ALA A 456 29.18 -3.42 -17.94
C ALA A 456 27.96 -4.05 -17.24
N VAL A 457 26.98 -4.52 -18.01
CA VAL A 457 25.79 -5.23 -17.48
C VAL A 457 26.20 -6.52 -16.76
N ALA A 458 27.06 -7.35 -17.36
CA ALA A 458 27.53 -8.59 -16.76
C ALA A 458 28.30 -8.34 -15.44
N GLU A 459 29.20 -7.36 -15.43
CA GLU A 459 29.95 -6.95 -14.23
C GLU A 459 29.00 -6.55 -13.07
N ARG A 460 27.98 -5.73 -13.37
CA ARG A 460 27.03 -5.28 -12.35
C ARG A 460 26.13 -6.40 -11.86
N LEU A 461 25.73 -7.30 -12.73
CA LEU A 461 24.93 -8.46 -12.35
C LEU A 461 25.71 -9.39 -11.40
N ASP A 462 27.00 -9.64 -11.69
CA ASP A 462 27.87 -10.42 -10.83
C ASP A 462 28.07 -9.74 -9.46
N ALA A 463 28.23 -8.41 -9.43
CA ALA A 463 28.33 -7.65 -8.19
C ALA A 463 27.07 -7.80 -7.32
N ILE A 464 25.87 -7.77 -7.92
CA ILE A 464 24.59 -8.04 -7.23
C ILE A 464 24.57 -9.45 -6.67
N LYS A 465 24.98 -10.47 -7.44
CA LYS A 465 25.04 -11.86 -6.97
C LYS A 465 26.00 -12.03 -5.80
N VAL A 466 27.15 -11.37 -5.83
CA VAL A 466 28.13 -11.40 -4.70
C VAL A 466 27.53 -10.76 -3.47
N ALA A 467 26.96 -9.56 -3.58
CA ALA A 467 26.31 -8.88 -2.47
C ALA A 467 25.13 -9.68 -1.90
N ALA A 468 24.35 -10.37 -2.76
CA ALA A 468 23.23 -11.20 -2.34
C ALA A 468 23.65 -12.42 -1.50
N ARG A 469 24.83 -12.98 -1.76
CA ARG A 469 25.41 -14.07 -0.92
C ARG A 469 25.99 -13.59 0.40
N GLY A 470 26.40 -12.34 0.46
CA GLY A 470 26.97 -11.71 1.67
C GLY A 470 25.90 -11.03 2.53
N SER A 471 26.34 -10.06 3.36
CA SER A 471 25.47 -9.23 4.22
C SER A 471 25.46 -7.76 3.80
N GLU A 472 26.09 -7.41 2.69
CA GLU A 472 26.19 -6.05 2.18
C GLU A 472 24.81 -5.53 1.73
N ASN A 473 24.56 -4.25 1.95
CA ASN A 473 23.30 -3.62 1.52
C ASN A 473 23.19 -3.62 -0.02
N LEU A 474 22.09 -4.16 -0.54
CA LEU A 474 21.89 -4.33 -1.98
C LEU A 474 21.57 -3.05 -2.72
N MET A 475 21.03 -2.01 -2.09
CA MET A 475 20.58 -0.80 -2.77
C MET A 475 21.65 -0.11 -3.63
N PRO A 476 22.90 0.10 -3.17
CA PRO A 476 23.94 0.69 -4.02
C PRO A 476 24.24 -0.14 -5.27
N HIS A 477 24.24 -1.46 -5.17
CA HIS A 477 24.47 -2.38 -6.30
C HIS A 477 23.31 -2.35 -7.29
N LEU A 478 22.05 -2.31 -6.78
CA LEU A 478 20.85 -2.18 -7.61
C LEU A 478 20.85 -0.87 -8.39
N ILE A 479 21.13 0.27 -7.73
CA ILE A 479 21.21 1.58 -8.40
C ILE A 479 22.28 1.59 -9.49
N SER A 480 23.46 1.04 -9.20
CA SER A 480 24.54 0.91 -10.16
C SER A 480 24.14 -0.01 -11.34
N GLY A 481 23.47 -1.11 -11.04
CA GLY A 481 22.99 -2.09 -12.02
C GLY A 481 21.97 -1.52 -12.99
N VAL A 482 20.91 -0.85 -12.48
CA VAL A 482 19.89 -0.25 -13.36
C VAL A 482 20.45 0.89 -14.21
N LYS A 483 21.43 1.63 -13.72
CA LYS A 483 22.14 2.65 -14.52
C LYS A 483 23.01 2.06 -15.62
N ALA A 484 23.55 0.87 -15.42
CA ALA A 484 24.28 0.13 -16.43
C ALA A 484 23.35 -0.55 -17.46
N GLY A 485 22.05 -0.57 -17.21
CA GLY A 485 21.04 -1.13 -18.11
C GLY A 485 20.55 -2.52 -17.73
N LEU A 486 20.72 -2.96 -16.48
CA LEU A 486 20.04 -4.16 -16.00
C LEU A 486 18.53 -3.96 -15.96
N THR A 487 17.80 -5.01 -16.32
CA THR A 487 16.34 -5.05 -16.29
C THR A 487 15.81 -5.59 -14.96
N VAL A 488 14.50 -5.40 -14.73
CA VAL A 488 13.80 -5.93 -13.54
C VAL A 488 13.92 -7.46 -13.52
N GLY A 489 13.70 -8.13 -14.67
CA GLY A 489 13.78 -9.58 -14.77
C GLY A 489 15.18 -10.12 -14.57
N GLU A 490 16.23 -9.48 -15.12
CA GLU A 490 17.61 -9.91 -14.94
C GLU A 490 18.06 -9.84 -13.48
N ILE A 491 17.74 -8.75 -12.78
CA ILE A 491 18.06 -8.61 -11.36
C ILE A 491 17.28 -9.63 -10.54
N SER A 492 15.98 -9.76 -10.77
CA SER A 492 15.12 -10.70 -10.04
C SER A 492 15.55 -12.16 -10.28
N GLY A 493 15.93 -12.49 -11.53
CA GLY A 493 16.47 -13.80 -11.89
C GLY A 493 17.77 -14.12 -11.15
N ALA A 494 18.70 -13.16 -11.08
CA ALA A 494 19.93 -13.33 -10.32
C ALA A 494 19.69 -13.55 -8.81
N LEU A 495 18.70 -12.87 -8.23
CA LEU A 495 18.32 -13.07 -6.84
C LEU A 495 17.61 -14.42 -6.63
N ARG A 496 16.77 -14.88 -7.59
CA ARG A 496 16.18 -16.23 -7.58
C ARG A 496 17.24 -17.34 -7.57
N GLU A 497 18.30 -17.19 -8.35
CA GLU A 497 19.41 -18.15 -8.37
C GLU A 497 20.08 -18.29 -7.00
N ILE A 498 20.14 -17.23 -6.20
CA ILE A 498 20.81 -17.21 -4.90
C ILE A 498 19.90 -17.64 -3.75
N TRP A 499 18.64 -17.19 -3.75
CA TRP A 499 17.72 -17.33 -2.63
C TRP A 499 16.60 -18.35 -2.86
N GLY A 500 16.43 -18.81 -4.10
CA GLY A 500 15.29 -19.64 -4.48
C GLY A 500 13.99 -18.85 -4.54
N GLU A 501 12.93 -19.56 -4.84
CA GLU A 501 11.54 -19.02 -4.86
C GLU A 501 10.75 -19.58 -3.68
N TYR A 502 9.86 -18.77 -3.13
CA TYR A 502 8.91 -19.24 -2.13
C TYR A 502 7.80 -20.05 -2.83
N ARG A 503 7.52 -21.20 -2.25
CA ARG A 503 6.36 -22.02 -2.65
C ARG A 503 5.47 -22.16 -1.42
N GLU A 504 4.22 -21.78 -1.59
CA GLU A 504 3.22 -21.91 -0.55
C GLU A 504 3.05 -23.39 -0.19
N SER A 505 3.18 -23.73 1.08
CA SER A 505 2.76 -25.03 1.59
C SER A 505 1.24 -24.97 1.75
N LEU A 506 0.51 -25.83 1.03
CA LEU A 506 -0.93 -26.00 1.24
C LEU A 506 -1.18 -26.33 2.73
N VAL A 507 -1.68 -25.35 3.46
CA VAL A 507 -2.21 -25.57 4.80
C VAL A 507 -3.65 -26.04 4.60
N LEU A 508 -3.84 -27.36 4.59
CA LEU A 508 -5.15 -28.02 4.57
C LEU A 508 -5.79 -27.93 5.96
#